data_6a6ea98ead304c7c7c51c5c677838dac
#
_entry.id   6a6ea98ead304c7c7c51c5c677838dac
#
_cell.length_a   1.000
_cell.length_b   1.000
_cell.length_c   1.000
_cell.angle_alpha   90.00
_cell.angle_beta   90.00
_cell.angle_gamma   90.00
#
_symmetry.space_group_name_H-M   'P 1'
#
loop_
_entity.id
_entity.type
_entity.pdbx_description
1 polymer ?
#
loop_
_entity_poly.entity_id
_entity_poly.type
_entity_poly.pdbx_seq_one_letter_code
_entity_poly.pdbx_strand_id
1 'polypeptide(L)'
;MNFLRRIVESTRFQNFITAVIAINAIILGLETSPTVMNAAGSVLHVLDQVAVAIFVIELVMKLALYRLAFFKRAWNVFDFTIVAITLMPAGQGVSVLRALRILRAFRLISTVPSMRKVVEALMRAIPGMISVLTLLSLVFYVSAVMATKLFGEGFPDWFGNIGASLYSLFQIMTLESWSMGIVRPVMESYPLAWLFFVPFILVTTFAVLNLFIAIVVDAMSTHVDVEETQTRDVIELDHQEIMTELRALRSEMSKLANARNDNPQDVPSDQNKTSTPS
;
A
#
# COMPACT_ATOMS: atom_id res chain seq x y z
N MET A 1 -0.70 -19.56 -27.82
CA MET A 1 -0.67 -18.53 -26.75
C MET A 1 -2.01 -18.32 -26.06
N ASN A 2 -3.15 -18.36 -26.78
CA ASN A 2 -4.49 -18.17 -26.17
C ASN A 2 -4.90 -19.26 -25.14
N PHE A 3 -4.42 -20.49 -25.30
CA PHE A 3 -4.69 -21.58 -24.35
C PHE A 3 -4.00 -21.38 -22.99
N LEU A 4 -2.70 -21.09 -23.00
CA LEU A 4 -1.94 -20.78 -21.77
C LEU A 4 -2.51 -19.58 -21.02
N ARG A 5 -2.90 -18.55 -21.74
CA ARG A 5 -3.54 -17.37 -21.15
C ARG A 5 -4.85 -17.73 -20.45
N ARG A 6 -5.70 -18.54 -21.07
CA ARG A 6 -6.97 -18.98 -20.50
C ARG A 6 -6.78 -19.80 -19.21
N ILE A 7 -5.71 -20.62 -19.14
CA ILE A 7 -5.39 -21.37 -17.90
C ILE A 7 -4.89 -20.42 -16.81
N VAL A 8 -3.85 -19.64 -17.08
CA VAL A 8 -3.17 -18.79 -16.08
C VAL A 8 -4.10 -17.70 -15.54
N GLU A 9 -5.00 -17.16 -16.38
CA GLU A 9 -5.97 -16.13 -15.98
C GLU A 9 -7.29 -16.72 -15.43
N SER A 10 -7.46 -18.05 -15.41
CA SER A 10 -8.69 -18.67 -14.90
C SER A 10 -8.77 -18.58 -13.37
N THR A 11 -9.93 -18.23 -12.83
CA THR A 11 -10.21 -18.18 -11.40
C THR A 11 -9.93 -19.50 -10.70
N ARG A 12 -10.23 -20.64 -11.39
CA ARG A 12 -9.99 -21.99 -10.85
C ARG A 12 -8.51 -22.25 -10.64
N PHE A 13 -7.66 -21.88 -11.59
CA PHE A 13 -6.22 -22.04 -11.48
C PHE A 13 -5.64 -21.14 -10.39
N GLN A 14 -6.09 -19.90 -10.31
CA GLN A 14 -5.64 -18.96 -9.27
C GLN A 14 -6.05 -19.44 -7.87
N ASN A 15 -7.27 -19.93 -7.70
CA ASN A 15 -7.73 -20.52 -6.44
C ASN A 15 -6.95 -21.78 -6.06
N PHE A 16 -6.61 -22.62 -7.04
CA PHE A 16 -5.75 -23.78 -6.82
C PHE A 16 -4.37 -23.38 -6.33
N ILE A 17 -3.72 -22.42 -6.99
CA ILE A 17 -2.40 -21.90 -6.56
C ILE A 17 -2.50 -21.30 -5.15
N THR A 18 -3.53 -20.51 -4.84
CA THR A 18 -3.76 -19.95 -3.50
C THR A 18 -3.89 -21.06 -2.45
N ALA A 19 -4.63 -22.12 -2.75
CA ALA A 19 -4.76 -23.27 -1.86
C ALA A 19 -3.41 -23.99 -1.63
N VAL A 20 -2.62 -24.18 -2.68
CA VAL A 20 -1.28 -24.77 -2.56
C VAL A 20 -0.37 -23.90 -1.70
N ILE A 21 -0.40 -22.58 -1.85
CA ILE A 21 0.39 -21.66 -1.03
C ILE A 21 -0.04 -21.74 0.44
N ALA A 22 -1.35 -21.75 0.72
CA ALA A 22 -1.87 -21.84 2.08
C ALA A 22 -1.49 -23.18 2.75
N ILE A 23 -1.63 -24.30 2.04
CA ILE A 23 -1.22 -25.61 2.53
C ILE A 23 0.29 -25.64 2.77
N ASN A 24 1.09 -25.12 1.86
CA ASN A 24 2.54 -25.05 2.03
C ASN A 24 2.96 -24.18 3.23
N ALA A 25 2.26 -23.08 3.49
CA ALA A 25 2.49 -22.27 4.68
C ALA A 25 2.21 -23.06 5.97
N ILE A 26 1.17 -23.90 6.00
CA ILE A 26 0.87 -24.79 7.12
C ILE A 26 1.98 -25.85 7.28
N ILE A 27 2.41 -26.46 6.17
CA ILE A 27 3.49 -27.47 6.16
C ILE A 27 4.77 -26.86 6.78
N LEU A 28 5.15 -25.67 6.36
CA LEU A 28 6.32 -24.95 6.93
C LEU A 28 6.18 -24.72 8.44
N GLY A 29 4.97 -24.38 8.88
CA GLY A 29 4.68 -24.26 10.32
C GLY A 29 4.83 -25.61 11.06
N LEU A 30 4.37 -26.69 10.47
CA LEU A 30 4.48 -28.04 11.05
C LEU A 30 5.94 -28.54 11.09
N GLU A 31 6.77 -28.14 10.12
CA GLU A 31 8.20 -28.47 10.10
C GLU A 31 8.99 -27.87 11.26
N THR A 32 8.46 -26.85 11.96
CA THR A 32 9.10 -26.27 13.14
C THR A 32 8.98 -27.16 14.37
N SER A 33 8.04 -28.12 14.37
CA SER A 33 7.80 -29.02 15.51
C SER A 33 8.65 -30.29 15.41
N PRO A 34 9.60 -30.55 16.34
CA PRO A 34 10.38 -31.76 16.35
C PRO A 34 9.54 -33.04 16.42
N THR A 35 8.43 -32.99 17.16
CA THR A 35 7.51 -34.14 17.32
C THR A 35 6.88 -34.51 15.98
N VAL A 36 6.41 -33.55 15.22
CA VAL A 36 5.78 -33.77 13.89
C VAL A 36 6.84 -34.21 12.89
N MET A 37 8.04 -33.63 12.92
CA MET A 37 9.14 -34.01 12.03
C MET A 37 9.61 -35.44 12.26
N ASN A 38 9.63 -35.90 13.51
CA ASN A 38 9.97 -37.31 13.81
C ASN A 38 8.90 -38.31 13.32
N ALA A 39 7.61 -37.89 13.32
CA ALA A 39 6.51 -38.76 12.91
C ALA A 39 6.24 -38.76 11.41
N ALA A 40 6.33 -37.59 10.76
CA ALA A 40 5.89 -37.37 9.38
C ALA A 40 6.84 -36.53 8.51
N GLY A 41 8.10 -36.33 8.94
CA GLY A 41 9.04 -35.42 8.28
C GLY A 41 9.29 -35.74 6.80
N SER A 42 9.39 -37.03 6.44
CA SER A 42 9.56 -37.44 5.04
C SER A 42 8.38 -37.04 4.16
N VAL A 43 7.16 -37.17 4.69
CA VAL A 43 5.92 -36.78 3.96
C VAL A 43 5.87 -35.26 3.80
N LEU A 44 6.15 -34.50 4.86
CA LEU A 44 6.17 -33.03 4.82
C LEU A 44 7.19 -32.53 3.79
N HIS A 45 8.39 -33.08 3.77
CA HIS A 45 9.41 -32.72 2.78
C HIS A 45 8.98 -33.00 1.32
N VAL A 46 8.33 -34.14 1.07
CA VAL A 46 7.81 -34.46 -0.27
C VAL A 46 6.71 -33.46 -0.66
N LEU A 47 5.78 -33.16 0.25
CA LEU A 47 4.70 -32.19 -0.01
C LEU A 47 5.27 -30.79 -0.27
N ASP A 48 6.28 -30.38 0.49
CA ASP A 48 6.98 -29.13 0.28
C ASP A 48 7.66 -29.05 -1.11
N GLN A 49 8.38 -30.11 -1.51
CA GLN A 49 9.00 -30.18 -2.83
C GLN A 49 7.96 -30.12 -3.96
N VAL A 50 6.84 -30.81 -3.81
CA VAL A 50 5.73 -30.77 -4.77
C VAL A 50 5.16 -29.35 -4.88
N ALA A 51 4.95 -28.67 -3.75
CA ALA A 51 4.47 -27.29 -3.76
C ALA A 51 5.46 -26.34 -4.47
N VAL A 52 6.76 -26.47 -4.19
CA VAL A 52 7.81 -25.68 -4.89
C VAL A 52 7.81 -25.98 -6.38
N ALA A 53 7.69 -27.24 -6.81
CA ALA A 53 7.61 -27.60 -8.22
C ALA A 53 6.40 -26.95 -8.92
N ILE A 54 5.22 -26.95 -8.27
CA ILE A 54 4.02 -26.28 -8.77
C ILE A 54 4.29 -24.77 -8.93
N PHE A 55 4.94 -24.12 -7.97
CA PHE A 55 5.28 -22.69 -8.03
C PHE A 55 6.24 -22.38 -9.18
N VAL A 56 7.23 -23.22 -9.40
CA VAL A 56 8.17 -23.05 -10.53
C VAL A 56 7.42 -23.17 -11.85
N ILE A 57 6.56 -24.18 -12.00
CA ILE A 57 5.76 -24.38 -13.21
C ILE A 57 4.86 -23.17 -13.46
N GLU A 58 4.15 -22.67 -12.43
CA GLU A 58 3.32 -21.46 -12.52
C GLU A 58 4.14 -20.26 -13.00
N LEU A 59 5.32 -20.06 -12.39
CA LEU A 59 6.21 -18.95 -12.73
C LEU A 59 6.71 -19.01 -14.16
N VAL A 60 7.12 -20.21 -14.61
CA VAL A 60 7.56 -20.45 -15.98
C VAL A 60 6.41 -20.20 -16.98
N MET A 61 5.20 -20.63 -16.67
CA MET A 61 4.02 -20.35 -17.49
C MET A 61 3.73 -18.86 -17.59
N LYS A 62 3.81 -18.12 -16.47
CA LYS A 62 3.65 -16.64 -16.44
C LYS A 62 4.76 -15.97 -17.25
N LEU A 63 6.00 -16.40 -17.10
CA LEU A 63 7.14 -15.85 -17.81
C LEU A 63 7.05 -16.09 -19.33
N ALA A 64 6.66 -17.30 -19.74
CA ALA A 64 6.44 -17.64 -21.15
C ALA A 64 5.28 -16.84 -21.78
N LEU A 65 4.24 -16.55 -21.00
CA LEU A 65 3.07 -15.80 -21.44
C LEU A 65 3.36 -14.31 -21.57
N TYR A 66 3.95 -13.70 -20.53
CA TYR A 66 4.15 -12.26 -20.44
C TYR A 66 5.52 -11.80 -20.94
N ARG A 67 6.50 -12.71 -21.13
CA ARG A 67 7.86 -12.41 -21.56
C ARG A 67 8.47 -11.23 -20.74
N LEU A 68 9.03 -10.23 -21.42
CA LEU A 68 9.60 -9.05 -20.76
C LEU A 68 8.54 -8.17 -20.02
N ALA A 69 7.28 -8.23 -20.43
CA ALA A 69 6.19 -7.54 -19.73
C ALA A 69 5.91 -8.14 -18.33
N PHE A 70 6.40 -9.35 -18.04
CA PHE A 70 6.38 -9.97 -16.73
C PHE A 70 7.02 -9.08 -15.67
N PHE A 71 8.20 -8.53 -15.95
CA PHE A 71 8.97 -7.69 -15.03
C PHE A 71 8.43 -6.26 -14.86
N LYS A 72 7.46 -5.84 -15.68
CA LYS A 72 6.76 -4.57 -15.50
C LYS A 72 5.68 -4.60 -14.42
N ARG A 73 5.29 -5.79 -13.96
CA ARG A 73 4.28 -5.97 -12.92
C ARG A 73 4.96 -6.28 -11.58
N ALA A 74 4.86 -5.37 -10.61
CA ALA A 74 5.51 -5.50 -9.31
C ALA A 74 5.20 -6.84 -8.60
N TRP A 75 3.95 -7.31 -8.64
CA TRP A 75 3.54 -8.58 -8.04
C TRP A 75 4.19 -9.81 -8.70
N ASN A 76 4.44 -9.76 -10.00
CA ASN A 76 5.15 -10.86 -10.67
C ASN A 76 6.62 -10.89 -10.28
N VAL A 77 7.26 -9.71 -10.15
CA VAL A 77 8.64 -9.58 -9.69
C VAL A 77 8.77 -10.08 -8.25
N PHE A 78 7.81 -9.71 -7.40
CA PHE A 78 7.73 -10.21 -6.02
C PHE A 78 7.66 -11.74 -5.96
N ASP A 79 6.73 -12.37 -6.70
CA ASP A 79 6.61 -13.83 -6.78
C ASP A 79 7.90 -14.48 -7.30
N PHE A 80 8.51 -13.89 -8.33
CA PHE A 80 9.77 -14.36 -8.89
C PHE A 80 10.90 -14.34 -7.85
N THR A 81 11.06 -13.23 -7.14
CA THR A 81 12.10 -13.06 -6.12
C THR A 81 11.97 -14.11 -5.02
N ILE A 82 10.76 -14.34 -4.53
CA ILE A 82 10.50 -15.34 -3.49
C ILE A 82 10.85 -16.75 -3.97
N VAL A 83 10.42 -17.13 -5.18
CA VAL A 83 10.72 -18.44 -5.73
C VAL A 83 12.21 -18.58 -6.00
N ALA A 84 12.87 -17.56 -6.53
CA ALA A 84 14.32 -17.57 -6.78
C ALA A 84 15.12 -17.78 -5.49
N ILE A 85 14.78 -17.09 -4.40
CA ILE A 85 15.40 -17.28 -3.08
C ILE A 85 15.18 -18.72 -2.58
N THR A 86 13.99 -19.29 -2.81
CA THR A 86 13.68 -20.67 -2.38
C THR A 86 14.52 -21.71 -3.14
N LEU A 87 14.85 -21.45 -4.41
CA LEU A 87 15.62 -22.35 -5.26
C LEU A 87 17.14 -22.22 -5.06
N MET A 88 17.60 -21.17 -4.36
CA MET A 88 19.05 -21.04 -4.09
C MET A 88 19.57 -22.21 -3.28
N PRO A 89 20.64 -22.89 -3.74
CA PRO A 89 21.25 -23.97 -2.98
C PRO A 89 21.82 -23.42 -1.68
N ALA A 90 21.40 -23.97 -0.54
CA ALA A 90 21.95 -23.63 0.76
C ALA A 90 23.35 -24.27 0.88
N GLY A 91 24.39 -23.52 0.43
CA GLY A 91 25.78 -23.91 0.65
C GLY A 91 26.13 -23.92 2.15
N GLN A 92 27.24 -24.58 2.50
CA GLN A 92 27.79 -24.57 3.85
C GLN A 92 28.11 -23.11 4.24
N GLY A 93 27.44 -22.60 5.30
CA GLY A 93 27.64 -21.25 5.83
C GLY A 93 26.45 -20.30 5.64
N VAL A 94 25.41 -20.64 4.88
CA VAL A 94 24.26 -19.75 4.60
C VAL A 94 22.97 -20.31 5.22
N SER A 95 22.99 -20.52 6.56
CA SER A 95 21.82 -20.95 7.33
C SER A 95 20.64 -19.96 7.17
N VAL A 96 20.93 -18.68 6.94
CA VAL A 96 19.95 -17.63 6.70
C VAL A 96 19.11 -17.91 5.45
N LEU A 97 19.69 -18.39 4.35
CA LEU A 97 18.93 -18.73 3.13
C LEU A 97 17.92 -19.87 3.39
N ARG A 98 18.25 -20.79 4.29
CA ARG A 98 17.32 -21.85 4.71
C ARG A 98 16.13 -21.26 5.46
N ALA A 99 16.37 -20.31 6.37
CA ALA A 99 15.31 -19.61 7.09
C ALA A 99 14.44 -18.75 6.14
N LEU A 100 15.05 -18.11 5.12
CA LEU A 100 14.31 -17.29 4.15
C LEU A 100 13.33 -18.09 3.26
N ARG A 101 13.41 -19.42 3.25
CA ARG A 101 12.40 -20.25 2.54
C ARG A 101 10.97 -20.03 3.07
N ILE A 102 10.82 -19.59 4.34
CA ILE A 102 9.51 -19.25 4.91
C ILE A 102 8.85 -18.08 4.16
N LEU A 103 9.63 -17.21 3.51
CA LEU A 103 9.10 -16.07 2.77
C LEU A 103 8.16 -16.46 1.62
N ARG A 104 8.20 -17.73 1.17
CA ARG A 104 7.26 -18.23 0.15
C ARG A 104 5.80 -18.16 0.61
N ALA A 105 5.52 -18.20 1.92
CA ALA A 105 4.18 -17.97 2.46
C ALA A 105 3.66 -16.55 2.14
N PHE A 106 4.54 -15.55 1.99
CA PHE A 106 4.15 -14.20 1.59
C PHE A 106 3.57 -14.10 0.17
N ARG A 107 3.73 -15.14 -0.66
CA ARG A 107 3.02 -15.23 -1.94
C ARG A 107 1.49 -15.22 -1.77
N LEU A 108 0.99 -15.52 -0.57
CA LEU A 108 -0.43 -15.36 -0.25
C LEU A 108 -0.89 -13.90 -0.44
N ILE A 109 -0.01 -12.93 -0.16
CA ILE A 109 -0.28 -11.50 -0.35
C ILE A 109 -0.49 -11.18 -1.84
N SER A 110 0.33 -11.76 -2.73
CA SER A 110 0.22 -11.51 -4.17
C SER A 110 -0.97 -12.22 -4.83
N THR A 111 -1.41 -13.34 -4.24
CA THR A 111 -2.50 -14.17 -4.80
C THR A 111 -3.89 -13.79 -4.29
N VAL A 112 -4.00 -13.31 -3.04
CA VAL A 112 -5.29 -12.93 -2.43
C VAL A 112 -5.61 -11.47 -2.74
N PRO A 113 -6.69 -11.16 -3.49
CA PRO A 113 -6.99 -9.80 -3.93
C PRO A 113 -7.17 -8.78 -2.79
N SER A 114 -7.75 -9.20 -1.66
CA SER A 114 -7.93 -8.33 -0.48
C SER A 114 -6.59 -7.93 0.15
N MET A 115 -5.66 -8.88 0.31
CA MET A 115 -4.32 -8.61 0.85
C MET A 115 -3.53 -7.71 -0.09
N ARG A 116 -3.61 -7.95 -1.41
CA ARG A 116 -2.97 -7.11 -2.42
C ARG A 116 -3.44 -5.67 -2.32
N LYS A 117 -4.76 -5.43 -2.20
CA LYS A 117 -5.33 -4.08 -2.05
C LYS A 117 -4.79 -3.36 -0.83
N VAL A 118 -4.65 -4.05 0.31
CA VAL A 118 -4.10 -3.46 1.55
C VAL A 118 -2.66 -3.01 1.33
N VAL A 119 -1.81 -3.89 0.74
CA VAL A 119 -0.40 -3.54 0.48
C VAL A 119 -0.30 -2.41 -0.55
N GLU A 120 -1.12 -2.43 -1.61
CA GLU A 120 -1.14 -1.35 -2.60
C GLU A 120 -1.57 0.00 -1.99
N ALA A 121 -2.54 0.00 -1.07
CA ALA A 121 -2.94 1.21 -0.34
C ALA A 121 -1.79 1.73 0.54
N LEU A 122 -1.11 0.83 1.27
CA LEU A 122 0.06 1.19 2.07
C LEU A 122 1.19 1.78 1.21
N MET A 123 1.49 1.16 0.05
CA MET A 123 2.52 1.66 -0.85
C MET A 123 2.18 3.02 -1.46
N ARG A 124 0.89 3.32 -1.67
CA ARG A 124 0.44 4.64 -2.16
C ARG A 124 0.62 5.74 -1.12
N ALA A 125 0.54 5.43 0.17
CA ALA A 125 0.76 6.40 1.24
C ALA A 125 2.25 6.81 1.39
N ILE A 126 3.20 5.93 1.02
CA ILE A 126 4.65 6.18 1.17
C ILE A 126 5.12 7.49 0.53
N PRO A 127 4.74 7.86 -0.71
CA PRO A 127 5.21 9.11 -1.33
C PRO A 127 4.90 10.36 -0.51
N GLY A 128 3.72 10.43 0.12
CA GLY A 128 3.36 11.54 1.00
C GLY A 128 4.23 11.64 2.26
N MET A 129 4.80 10.51 2.68
CA MET A 129 5.60 10.40 3.91
C MET A 129 7.12 10.62 3.68
N ILE A 130 7.59 10.60 2.42
CA ILE A 130 9.02 10.63 2.09
C ILE A 130 9.74 11.82 2.74
N SER A 131 9.14 13.00 2.75
CA SER A 131 9.75 14.19 3.36
C SER A 131 10.02 14.02 4.85
N VAL A 132 9.07 13.47 5.59
CA VAL A 132 9.20 13.22 7.03
C VAL A 132 10.22 12.12 7.30
N LEU A 133 10.19 11.02 6.51
CA LEU A 133 11.17 9.94 6.61
C LEU A 133 12.59 10.41 6.30
N THR A 134 12.75 11.29 5.31
CA THR A 134 14.05 11.88 4.97
C THR A 134 14.59 12.75 6.12
N LEU A 135 13.72 13.60 6.69
CA LEU A 135 14.08 14.41 7.84
C LEU A 135 14.46 13.54 9.04
N LEU A 136 13.66 12.53 9.35
CA LEU A 136 13.94 11.59 10.43
C LEU A 136 15.27 10.84 10.21
N SER A 137 15.54 10.39 8.99
CA SER A 137 16.80 9.74 8.64
C SER A 137 18.01 10.67 8.82
N LEU A 138 17.86 11.95 8.48
CA LEU A 138 18.90 12.96 8.71
C LEU A 138 19.16 13.17 10.22
N VAL A 139 18.09 13.29 11.02
CA VAL A 139 18.20 13.40 12.49
C VAL A 139 18.92 12.19 13.06
N PHE A 140 18.55 10.97 12.62
CA PHE A 140 19.22 9.74 13.04
C PHE A 140 20.70 9.72 12.67
N TYR A 141 21.02 10.06 11.44
CA TYR A 141 22.41 10.08 10.98
C TYR A 141 23.28 11.04 11.78
N VAL A 142 22.82 12.29 11.93
CA VAL A 142 23.54 13.32 12.70
C VAL A 142 23.70 12.87 14.16
N SER A 143 22.63 12.37 14.76
CA SER A 143 22.67 11.87 16.15
C SER A 143 23.58 10.66 16.31
N ALA A 144 23.62 9.75 15.35
CA ALA A 144 24.51 8.59 15.36
C ALA A 144 25.99 9.01 15.30
N VAL A 145 26.32 9.97 14.43
CA VAL A 145 27.68 10.52 14.36
C VAL A 145 28.06 11.20 15.67
N MET A 146 27.15 11.97 16.27
CA MET A 146 27.40 12.63 17.58
C MET A 146 27.56 11.58 18.69
N ALA A 147 26.68 10.59 18.78
CA ALA A 147 26.73 9.54 19.81
C ALA A 147 28.03 8.73 19.70
N THR A 148 28.46 8.37 18.48
CA THR A 148 29.73 7.67 18.24
C THR A 148 30.90 8.49 18.74
N LYS A 149 30.93 9.81 18.50
CA LYS A 149 32.02 10.68 18.92
C LYS A 149 32.00 10.97 20.42
N LEU A 150 30.83 11.11 21.03
CA LEU A 150 30.71 11.48 22.44
C LEU A 150 30.86 10.28 23.37
N PHE A 151 30.32 9.13 22.98
CA PHE A 151 30.17 7.98 23.89
C PHE A 151 30.88 6.71 23.39
N GLY A 152 31.43 6.71 22.15
CA GLY A 152 31.98 5.51 21.52
C GLY A 152 33.16 4.89 22.26
N GLU A 153 34.03 5.70 22.88
CA GLU A 153 35.19 5.21 23.64
C GLU A 153 34.72 4.52 24.96
N GLY A 154 33.77 5.11 25.66
CA GLY A 154 33.27 4.57 26.93
C GLY A 154 32.27 3.41 26.77
N PHE A 155 31.54 3.38 25.67
CA PHE A 155 30.47 2.41 25.41
C PHE A 155 30.54 1.86 23.99
N PRO A 156 31.60 1.10 23.61
CA PRO A 156 31.85 0.65 22.25
C PRO A 156 30.77 -0.31 21.74
N ASP A 157 30.12 -1.08 22.61
CA ASP A 157 29.06 -2.01 22.22
C ASP A 157 27.81 -1.28 21.69
N TRP A 158 27.53 -0.07 22.21
CA TRP A 158 26.35 0.72 21.82
C TRP A 158 26.67 1.82 20.82
N PHE A 159 27.86 2.43 20.93
CA PHE A 159 28.23 3.64 20.19
C PHE A 159 29.60 3.58 19.51
N GLY A 160 30.27 2.42 19.49
CA GLY A 160 31.62 2.26 18.95
C GLY A 160 31.76 2.53 17.44
N ASN A 161 30.67 2.50 16.72
CA ASN A 161 30.61 2.87 15.29
C ASN A 161 29.19 3.37 14.93
N ILE A 162 29.08 3.99 13.74
CA ILE A 162 27.79 4.55 13.28
C ILE A 162 26.68 3.52 13.24
N GLY A 163 26.96 2.27 12.82
CA GLY A 163 25.95 1.21 12.76
C GLY A 163 25.43 0.82 14.14
N ALA A 164 26.31 0.63 15.13
CA ALA A 164 25.95 0.36 16.52
C ALA A 164 25.16 1.55 17.11
N SER A 165 25.60 2.77 16.84
CA SER A 165 24.91 4.00 17.29
C SER A 165 23.50 4.12 16.68
N LEU A 166 23.33 3.85 15.38
CA LEU A 166 22.01 3.84 14.74
C LEU A 166 21.07 2.82 15.37
N TYR A 167 21.56 1.61 15.67
CA TYR A 167 20.77 0.58 16.31
C TYR A 167 20.36 0.97 17.73
N SER A 168 21.32 1.48 18.54
CA SER A 168 21.05 1.94 19.91
C SER A 168 20.09 3.13 19.93
N LEU A 169 20.23 4.08 19.00
CA LEU A 169 19.30 5.20 18.86
C LEU A 169 17.91 4.76 18.40
N PHE A 170 17.83 3.73 17.53
CA PHE A 170 16.55 3.14 17.16
C PHE A 170 15.85 2.51 18.38
N GLN A 171 16.59 1.77 19.21
CA GLN A 171 16.07 1.21 20.45
C GLN A 171 15.59 2.33 21.40
N ILE A 172 16.36 3.41 21.57
CA ILE A 172 15.99 4.57 22.37
C ILE A 172 14.72 5.25 21.84
N MET A 173 14.59 5.42 20.51
CA MET A 173 13.41 6.00 19.87
C MET A 173 12.15 5.17 20.14
N THR A 174 12.26 3.85 20.14
CA THR A 174 11.13 2.95 20.47
C THR A 174 10.81 2.92 21.96
N LEU A 175 11.56 3.66 22.78
CA LEU A 175 11.45 3.71 24.23
C LEU A 175 11.71 2.36 24.93
N GLU A 176 12.30 1.41 24.22
CA GLU A 176 12.64 0.10 24.76
C GLU A 176 13.89 0.22 25.64
N SER A 177 13.74 0.01 26.95
CA SER A 177 14.80 0.04 27.97
C SER A 177 15.74 1.27 27.92
N TRP A 178 15.29 2.38 27.29
CA TRP A 178 16.12 3.53 26.98
C TRP A 178 16.79 4.14 28.22
N SER A 179 16.03 4.27 29.31
CA SER A 179 16.53 4.94 30.52
C SER A 179 17.46 4.03 31.30
N MET A 180 16.97 2.87 31.74
CA MET A 180 17.73 1.97 32.63
C MET A 180 18.78 1.16 31.87
N GLY A 181 18.50 0.79 30.62
CA GLY A 181 19.38 -0.07 29.84
C GLY A 181 20.54 0.69 29.19
N ILE A 182 20.35 1.95 28.80
CA ILE A 182 21.35 2.71 28.02
C ILE A 182 21.69 4.04 28.66
N VAL A 183 20.71 4.95 28.86
CA VAL A 183 21.00 6.34 29.18
C VAL A 183 21.58 6.49 30.59
N ARG A 184 21.05 5.82 31.60
CA ARG A 184 21.60 5.88 32.97
C ARG A 184 22.99 5.31 33.08
N PRO A 185 23.33 4.12 32.53
CA PRO A 185 24.72 3.65 32.49
C PRO A 185 25.67 4.65 31.80
N VAL A 186 25.24 5.27 30.71
CA VAL A 186 26.04 6.32 30.04
C VAL A 186 26.24 7.54 30.94
N MET A 187 25.20 7.95 31.67
CA MET A 187 25.28 9.10 32.61
C MET A 187 26.20 8.87 33.81
N GLU A 188 26.49 7.63 34.19
CA GLU A 188 27.48 7.31 35.23
C GLU A 188 28.86 7.80 34.84
N SER A 189 29.22 7.69 33.55
CA SER A 189 30.51 8.15 33.01
C SER A 189 30.42 9.56 32.39
N TYR A 190 29.28 9.93 31.85
CA TYR A 190 29.00 11.21 31.18
C TYR A 190 27.75 11.87 31.78
N PRO A 191 27.85 12.57 32.91
CA PRO A 191 26.69 13.10 33.65
C PRO A 191 25.75 14.00 32.83
N LEU A 192 26.25 14.65 31.79
CA LEU A 192 25.48 15.53 30.90
C LEU A 192 24.89 14.82 29.68
N ALA A 193 25.00 13.48 29.56
CA ALA A 193 24.49 12.74 28.42
C ALA A 193 22.98 12.91 28.22
N TRP A 194 22.21 13.21 29.26
CA TRP A 194 20.79 13.49 29.16
C TRP A 194 20.46 14.68 28.22
N LEU A 195 21.35 15.67 28.12
CA LEU A 195 21.23 16.80 27.21
C LEU A 195 21.24 16.38 25.73
N PHE A 196 21.80 15.21 25.41
CA PHE A 196 21.75 14.62 24.09
C PHE A 196 20.53 13.72 23.92
N PHE A 197 20.30 12.79 24.86
CA PHE A 197 19.28 11.76 24.69
C PHE A 197 17.85 12.29 24.83
N VAL A 198 17.58 13.22 25.76
CA VAL A 198 16.22 13.76 25.96
C VAL A 198 15.74 14.57 24.75
N PRO A 199 16.50 15.53 24.19
CA PRO A 199 16.11 16.19 22.95
C PRO A 199 15.96 15.23 21.77
N PHE A 200 16.83 14.24 21.64
CA PHE A 200 16.71 13.22 20.60
C PHE A 200 15.38 12.48 20.69
N ILE A 201 15.00 12.02 21.90
CA ILE A 201 13.71 11.32 22.13
C ILE A 201 12.55 12.26 21.79
N LEU A 202 12.56 13.50 22.25
CA LEU A 202 11.48 14.45 21.97
C LEU A 202 11.32 14.70 20.48
N VAL A 203 12.40 14.95 19.76
CA VAL A 203 12.37 15.22 18.31
C VAL A 203 11.89 14.00 17.53
N THR A 204 12.42 12.82 17.84
CA THR A 204 12.05 11.58 17.12
C THR A 204 10.64 11.15 17.44
N THR A 205 10.18 11.23 18.69
CA THR A 205 8.79 10.91 19.07
C THR A 205 7.81 11.86 18.38
N PHE A 206 8.13 13.16 18.32
CA PHE A 206 7.31 14.15 17.63
C PHE A 206 7.27 13.88 16.11
N ALA A 207 8.40 13.52 15.51
CA ALA A 207 8.47 13.17 14.09
C ALA A 207 7.63 11.91 13.77
N VAL A 208 7.70 10.86 14.62
CA VAL A 208 6.89 9.63 14.45
C VAL A 208 5.41 9.92 14.65
N LEU A 209 5.03 10.76 15.62
CA LEU A 209 3.65 11.17 15.82
C LEU A 209 3.10 11.91 14.58
N ASN A 210 3.88 12.87 14.05
CA ASN A 210 3.51 13.59 12.82
C ASN A 210 3.38 12.66 11.62
N LEU A 211 4.23 11.63 11.51
CA LEU A 211 4.13 10.61 10.50
C LEU A 211 2.81 9.82 10.62
N PHE A 212 2.44 9.43 11.84
CA PHE A 212 1.17 8.76 12.10
C PHE A 212 -0.03 9.63 11.72
N ILE A 213 -0.02 10.91 12.11
CA ILE A 213 -1.07 11.86 11.75
C ILE A 213 -1.17 12.01 10.23
N ALA A 214 -0.05 12.10 9.52
CA ALA A 214 -0.02 12.19 8.07
C ALA A 214 -0.67 10.98 7.40
N ILE A 215 -0.41 9.76 7.90
CA ILE A 215 -1.05 8.52 7.41
C ILE A 215 -2.57 8.56 7.61
N VAL A 216 -3.02 8.98 8.80
CA VAL A 216 -4.45 9.05 9.12
C VAL A 216 -5.15 10.09 8.23
N VAL A 217 -4.56 11.25 8.05
CA VAL A 217 -5.10 12.31 7.20
C VAL A 217 -5.17 11.87 5.74
N ASP A 218 -4.10 11.24 5.21
CA ASP A 218 -4.07 10.73 3.83
C ASP A 218 -5.15 9.65 3.61
N ALA A 219 -5.32 8.74 4.57
CA ALA A 219 -6.37 7.73 4.53
C ALA A 219 -7.78 8.35 4.54
N MET A 220 -8.00 9.42 5.29
CA MET A 220 -9.28 10.13 5.32
C MET A 220 -9.52 10.93 4.03
N SER A 221 -8.51 11.61 3.49
CA SER A 221 -8.58 12.39 2.25
C SER A 221 -8.97 11.53 1.07
N THR A 222 -8.43 10.32 0.98
CA THR A 222 -8.77 9.37 -0.10
C THR A 222 -10.25 9.00 -0.12
N HIS A 223 -10.91 8.93 1.04
CA HIS A 223 -12.36 8.68 1.12
C HIS A 223 -13.17 9.89 0.66
N VAL A 224 -12.76 11.10 1.04
CA VAL A 224 -13.45 12.34 0.65
C VAL A 224 -13.36 12.56 -0.87
N ASP A 225 -12.19 12.33 -1.48
CA ASP A 225 -11.99 12.48 -2.93
C ASP A 225 -12.88 11.52 -3.75
N VAL A 226 -13.09 10.29 -3.25
CA VAL A 226 -13.97 9.31 -3.91
C VAL A 226 -15.43 9.74 -3.83
N GLU A 227 -15.90 10.23 -2.68
CA GLU A 227 -17.26 10.73 -2.51
C GLU A 227 -17.49 12.01 -3.32
N GLU A 228 -16.53 12.92 -3.37
CA GLU A 228 -16.62 14.15 -4.17
C GLU A 228 -16.69 13.84 -5.67
N THR A 229 -15.90 12.89 -6.16
CA THR A 229 -15.92 12.48 -7.56
C THR A 229 -17.26 11.85 -7.92
N GLN A 230 -17.81 10.96 -7.09
CA GLN A 230 -19.13 10.37 -7.31
C GLN A 230 -20.25 11.42 -7.29
N THR A 231 -20.18 12.39 -6.38
CA THR A 231 -21.13 13.48 -6.29
C THR A 231 -21.07 14.39 -7.51
N ARG A 232 -19.87 14.69 -8.01
CA ARG A 232 -19.68 15.47 -9.25
C ARG A 232 -20.27 14.78 -10.46
N ASP A 233 -20.02 13.46 -10.60
CA ASP A 233 -20.54 12.68 -11.75
C ASP A 233 -22.08 12.69 -11.75
N VAL A 234 -22.72 12.56 -10.57
CA VAL A 234 -24.18 12.63 -10.44
C VAL A 234 -24.70 14.03 -10.80
N ILE A 235 -24.07 15.10 -10.28
CA ILE A 235 -24.45 16.49 -10.56
C ILE A 235 -24.31 16.78 -12.05
N GLU A 236 -23.27 16.27 -12.70
CA GLU A 236 -23.03 16.51 -14.14
C GLU A 236 -24.08 15.79 -15.02
N LEU A 237 -24.50 14.59 -14.63
CA LEU A 237 -25.59 13.86 -15.29
C LEU A 237 -26.93 14.60 -15.14
N ASP A 238 -27.29 15.03 -13.93
CA ASP A 238 -28.50 15.81 -13.67
C ASP A 238 -28.50 17.13 -14.44
N HIS A 239 -27.34 17.81 -14.50
CA HIS A 239 -27.21 19.05 -15.26
C HIS A 239 -27.43 18.82 -16.75
N GLN A 240 -26.91 17.75 -17.33
CA GLN A 240 -27.12 17.41 -18.76
C GLN A 240 -28.57 17.06 -19.03
N GLU A 241 -29.26 16.38 -18.14
CA GLU A 241 -30.69 16.06 -18.25
C GLU A 241 -31.54 17.31 -18.22
N ILE A 242 -31.33 18.21 -17.25
CA ILE A 242 -32.01 19.52 -17.14
C ILE A 242 -31.76 20.36 -18.39
N MET A 243 -30.53 20.42 -18.90
CA MET A 243 -30.23 21.18 -20.10
C MET A 243 -30.91 20.62 -21.34
N THR A 244 -31.13 19.33 -21.40
CA THR A 244 -31.84 18.66 -22.51
C THR A 244 -33.31 18.96 -22.44
N GLU A 245 -33.94 18.92 -21.29
CA GLU A 245 -35.36 19.29 -21.08
C GLU A 245 -35.60 20.77 -21.37
N LEU A 246 -34.73 21.67 -20.91
CA LEU A 246 -34.82 23.10 -21.22
C LEU A 246 -34.73 23.38 -22.72
N ARG A 247 -33.87 22.65 -23.44
CA ARG A 247 -33.80 22.80 -24.91
C ARG A 247 -35.06 22.31 -25.61
N ALA A 248 -35.63 21.18 -25.12
CA ALA A 248 -36.90 20.65 -25.63
C ALA A 248 -38.06 21.62 -25.40
N LEU A 249 -38.21 22.15 -24.20
CA LEU A 249 -39.22 23.14 -23.84
C LEU A 249 -39.08 24.45 -24.66
N ARG A 250 -37.84 24.91 -24.84
CA ARG A 250 -37.58 26.10 -25.66
C ARG A 250 -37.96 25.86 -27.13
N SER A 251 -37.71 24.66 -27.64
CA SER A 251 -38.14 24.28 -29.01
C SER A 251 -39.66 24.24 -29.14
N GLU A 252 -40.38 23.68 -28.16
CA GLU A 252 -41.84 23.68 -28.17
C GLU A 252 -42.44 25.08 -28.07
N MET A 253 -41.90 25.92 -27.18
CA MET A 253 -42.31 27.32 -27.06
C MET A 253 -42.10 28.09 -28.38
N SER A 254 -40.98 27.84 -29.06
CA SER A 254 -40.71 28.49 -30.38
C SER A 254 -41.71 28.02 -31.44
N LYS A 255 -42.11 26.77 -31.47
CA LYS A 255 -43.13 26.22 -32.39
C LYS A 255 -44.51 26.82 -32.10
N LEU A 256 -44.90 26.96 -30.83
CA LEU A 256 -46.18 27.59 -30.42
C LEU A 256 -46.20 29.10 -30.77
N ALA A 257 -45.10 29.80 -30.56
CA ALA A 257 -44.98 31.21 -30.93
C ALA A 257 -45.12 31.43 -32.45
N ASN A 258 -44.50 30.55 -33.26
CA ASN A 258 -44.62 30.59 -34.72
C ASN A 258 -46.04 30.22 -35.19
N ALA A 259 -46.65 29.18 -34.63
CA ALA A 259 -48.05 28.81 -34.95
C ALA A 259 -49.07 29.90 -34.58
N ARG A 260 -48.81 30.70 -33.54
CA ARG A 260 -49.62 31.87 -33.18
C ARG A 260 -49.45 33.03 -34.17
N ASN A 261 -48.28 33.25 -34.71
CA ASN A 261 -47.99 34.26 -35.71
C ASN A 261 -48.56 33.90 -37.10
N ASP A 262 -48.70 32.62 -37.43
CA ASP A 262 -49.24 32.13 -38.68
C ASP A 262 -50.82 32.12 -38.72
N ASN A 263 -51.48 32.37 -37.57
CA ASN A 263 -52.97 32.48 -37.50
C ASN A 263 -53.41 33.85 -36.98
N PRO A 264 -53.43 34.90 -37.83
CA PRO A 264 -53.75 36.31 -37.43
C PRO A 264 -55.22 36.57 -37.20
N GLN A 265 -56.10 35.58 -37.13
CA GLN A 265 -57.58 35.81 -37.17
C GLN A 265 -58.26 35.98 -35.80
N ASP A 266 -57.61 36.01 -34.68
CA ASP A 266 -58.24 36.27 -33.37
C ASP A 266 -57.73 37.55 -32.71
N VAL A 267 -57.89 38.70 -33.36
CA VAL A 267 -57.85 40.02 -32.70
C VAL A 267 -59.27 40.47 -32.51
N PRO A 268 -59.82 40.57 -31.31
CA PRO A 268 -61.14 41.19 -31.06
C PRO A 268 -61.09 42.65 -31.46
N SER A 269 -61.83 43.00 -32.51
CA SER A 269 -62.04 44.39 -32.93
C SER A 269 -62.91 45.11 -31.89
N ASP A 270 -62.29 45.87 -31.01
CA ASP A 270 -62.93 46.76 -30.06
C ASP A 270 -63.44 47.99 -30.84
N GLN A 271 -64.67 47.91 -31.26
CA GLN A 271 -65.40 49.06 -31.78
C GLN A 271 -65.91 49.93 -30.66
N ASN A 272 -65.16 50.90 -30.23
CA ASN A 272 -65.66 51.94 -29.38
C ASN A 272 -66.13 53.12 -30.21
N LYS A 273 -67.46 53.17 -30.43
CA LYS A 273 -68.13 54.30 -30.97
C LYS A 273 -68.20 55.42 -29.95
N THR A 274 -67.50 56.48 -30.15
CA THR A 274 -67.74 57.75 -29.53
C THR A 274 -68.97 58.40 -30.20
N SER A 275 -69.99 58.61 -29.43
CA SER A 275 -71.08 59.54 -29.78
C SER A 275 -71.08 60.63 -28.71
N THR A 276 -70.72 61.85 -29.18
CA THR A 276 -71.09 63.12 -28.52
C THR A 276 -72.46 63.51 -28.95
N PRO A 277 -73.27 64.18 -28.14
CA PRO A 277 -73.92 65.40 -28.53
C PRO A 277 -73.96 66.48 -27.48
N SER A 278 -73.93 67.69 -28.01
CA SER A 278 -74.32 69.05 -27.60
C SER A 278 -74.03 69.54 -26.19
#